data_87d913df72db54398288e924d06ce87b
#
_entry.id   87d913df72db54398288e924d06ce87b
#
_cell.length_a   1.000
_cell.length_b   1.000
_cell.length_c   1.000
_cell.angle_alpha   90.00
_cell.angle_beta   90.00
_cell.angle_gamma   90.00
#
_symmetry.space_group_name_H-M   'P 1'
#
loop_
_entity.id
_entity.type
_entity.pdbx_description
1 polymer ?
#
loop_
_entity_poly.entity_id
_entity_poly.type
_entity_poly.pdbx_seq_one_letter_code
_entity_poly.pdbx_strand_id
1 'polypeptide(L)'
;FSNTEKVKIGLLVPLSGEYKDLGRLIIKSTRMALNDIGTNKIEIYPKDTNLDPNKSLESALELKNKGIKIFIGPIFFKSLLYLDEVEDVIFLSLTNKTTDLPKNVISSGVNSLSQVNAIKKFIKLNDIKKTIFLTPDLDYKIEITKAIRQSKIKISKKYIYDTKPTNLTKQIEDITNYKIRKQNLADEILRVKKSDLEDKE
;
A
#
# COMPACT_ATOMS: atom_id res chain seq x y z
N PHE A 1 -34.26 -18.64 24.54
CA PHE A 1 -32.99 -18.77 23.75
C PHE A 1 -33.05 -17.68 22.69
N SER A 2 -32.30 -16.60 22.89
CA SER A 2 -32.12 -15.54 21.90
C SER A 2 -31.31 -16.10 20.73
N ASN A 3 -32.02 -16.33 19.62
CA ASN A 3 -31.38 -16.72 18.34
C ASN A 3 -30.71 -15.47 17.79
N THR A 4 -29.52 -15.15 18.26
CA THR A 4 -28.73 -14.04 17.74
C THR A 4 -28.23 -14.46 16.35
N GLU A 5 -28.87 -13.94 15.33
CA GLU A 5 -28.52 -14.16 13.94
C GLU A 5 -27.04 -13.78 13.73
N LYS A 6 -26.24 -14.75 13.28
CA LYS A 6 -24.83 -14.53 13.05
C LYS A 6 -24.60 -13.75 11.76
N VAL A 7 -23.70 -12.80 11.79
CA VAL A 7 -23.24 -12.09 10.59
C VAL A 7 -22.36 -13.02 9.76
N LYS A 8 -22.80 -13.33 8.55
CA LYS A 8 -22.07 -14.17 7.60
C LYS A 8 -21.23 -13.28 6.68
N ILE A 9 -19.93 -13.58 6.59
CA ILE A 9 -18.99 -12.83 5.76
C ILE A 9 -18.32 -13.80 4.78
N GLY A 10 -18.37 -13.49 3.50
CA GLY A 10 -17.61 -14.18 2.46
C GLY A 10 -16.15 -13.75 2.49
N LEU A 11 -15.23 -14.68 2.35
CA LEU A 11 -13.79 -14.39 2.27
C LEU A 11 -13.28 -14.89 0.91
N LEU A 12 -13.06 -13.97 -0.02
CA LEU A 12 -12.59 -14.25 -1.37
C LEU A 12 -11.07 -14.11 -1.45
N VAL A 13 -10.36 -15.24 -1.50
CA VAL A 13 -8.89 -15.30 -1.49
C VAL A 13 -8.37 -16.37 -2.45
N PRO A 14 -7.16 -16.26 -2.99
CA PRO A 14 -6.56 -17.31 -3.80
C PRO A 14 -6.19 -18.50 -2.91
N LEU A 15 -6.86 -19.64 -3.10
CA LEU A 15 -6.58 -20.88 -2.35
C LEU A 15 -5.90 -21.93 -3.23
N SER A 16 -5.80 -21.65 -4.53
CA SER A 16 -5.09 -22.44 -5.54
C SER A 16 -4.10 -21.56 -6.31
N GLY A 17 -3.27 -22.18 -7.16
CA GLY A 17 -2.29 -21.48 -7.97
C GLY A 17 -1.10 -20.90 -7.20
N GLU A 18 -0.43 -19.92 -7.82
CA GLU A 18 0.81 -19.31 -7.34
C GLU A 18 0.67 -18.63 -5.98
N TYR A 19 -0.47 -18.00 -5.70
CA TYR A 19 -0.70 -17.22 -4.48
C TYR A 19 -1.49 -17.96 -3.39
N LYS A 20 -1.57 -19.29 -3.47
CA LYS A 20 -2.29 -20.11 -2.49
C LYS A 20 -1.84 -19.88 -1.04
N ASP A 21 -0.54 -19.67 -0.85
CA ASP A 21 0.02 -19.48 0.50
C ASP A 21 -0.36 -18.11 1.08
N LEU A 22 -0.47 -17.07 0.24
CA LEU A 22 -1.03 -15.77 0.65
C LEU A 22 -2.50 -15.91 1.08
N GLY A 23 -3.31 -16.64 0.31
CA GLY A 23 -4.70 -16.90 0.67
C GLY A 23 -4.84 -17.64 2.01
N ARG A 24 -4.02 -18.66 2.25
CA ARG A 24 -3.95 -19.38 3.52
C ARG A 24 -3.54 -18.48 4.69
N LEU A 25 -2.56 -17.59 4.46
CA LEU A 25 -2.13 -16.62 5.46
C LEU A 25 -3.27 -15.68 5.85
N ILE A 26 -4.06 -15.20 4.87
CA ILE A 26 -5.20 -14.32 5.13
C ILE A 26 -6.28 -15.07 5.92
N ILE A 27 -6.59 -16.33 5.60
CA ILE A 27 -7.51 -17.14 6.41
C ILE A 27 -7.02 -17.25 7.86
N LYS A 28 -5.72 -17.54 8.05
CA LYS A 28 -5.12 -17.61 9.39
C LYS A 28 -5.25 -16.29 10.14
N SER A 29 -4.90 -15.18 9.49
CA SER A 29 -5.02 -13.84 10.08
C SER A 29 -6.46 -13.48 10.43
N THR A 30 -7.43 -13.83 9.57
CA THR A 30 -8.85 -13.63 9.84
C THR A 30 -9.32 -14.43 11.07
N ARG A 31 -8.87 -15.67 11.20
CA ARG A 31 -9.18 -16.49 12.38
C ARG A 31 -8.57 -15.92 13.66
N MET A 32 -7.32 -15.43 13.59
CA MET A 32 -6.68 -14.76 14.72
C MET A 32 -7.46 -13.50 15.14
N ALA A 33 -7.83 -12.66 14.19
CA ALA A 33 -8.63 -11.46 14.47
C ALA A 33 -9.99 -11.78 15.09
N LEU A 34 -10.68 -12.82 14.62
CA LEU A 34 -11.94 -13.27 15.21
C LEU A 34 -11.77 -13.76 16.65
N ASN A 35 -10.67 -14.46 16.93
CA ASN A 35 -10.32 -14.92 18.27
C ASN A 35 -10.04 -13.74 19.21
N ASP A 36 -9.29 -12.74 18.74
CA ASP A 36 -8.97 -11.51 19.50
C ASP A 36 -10.22 -10.67 19.81
N ILE A 37 -11.15 -10.59 18.85
CA ILE A 37 -12.44 -9.92 19.06
C ILE A 37 -13.33 -10.69 20.06
N GLY A 38 -13.08 -11.99 20.24
CA GLY A 38 -13.79 -12.83 21.20
C GLY A 38 -15.29 -12.97 20.91
N THR A 39 -15.71 -12.86 19.63
CA THR A 39 -17.12 -12.94 19.24
C THR A 39 -17.45 -14.26 18.54
N ASN A 40 -18.59 -14.81 18.91
CA ASN A 40 -19.22 -15.95 18.20
C ASN A 40 -20.30 -15.51 17.21
N LYS A 41 -20.50 -14.19 17.03
CA LYS A 41 -21.53 -13.60 16.17
C LYS A 41 -21.14 -13.47 14.71
N ILE A 42 -19.89 -13.78 14.35
CA ILE A 42 -19.39 -13.68 12.98
C ILE A 42 -18.99 -15.07 12.48
N GLU A 43 -19.44 -15.40 11.27
CA GLU A 43 -19.04 -16.61 10.55
C GLU A 43 -18.37 -16.25 9.24
N ILE A 44 -17.21 -16.86 8.96
CA ILE A 44 -16.41 -16.60 7.75
C ILE A 44 -16.54 -17.79 6.78
N TYR A 45 -16.84 -17.47 5.53
CA TYR A 45 -17.01 -18.43 4.44
C TYR A 45 -15.92 -18.22 3.38
N PRO A 46 -14.78 -18.92 3.47
CA PRO A 46 -13.71 -18.77 2.50
C PRO A 46 -14.05 -19.43 1.17
N LYS A 47 -13.71 -18.76 0.06
CA LYS A 47 -13.82 -19.25 -1.31
C LYS A 47 -12.59 -18.90 -2.12
N ASP A 48 -12.24 -19.82 -3.02
CA ASP A 48 -11.10 -19.67 -3.92
C ASP A 48 -11.42 -18.74 -5.09
N THR A 49 -10.56 -17.75 -5.30
CA THR A 49 -10.63 -16.88 -6.47
C THR A 49 -9.71 -17.31 -7.61
N ASN A 50 -8.71 -18.14 -7.31
CA ASN A 50 -7.67 -18.57 -8.27
C ASN A 50 -7.08 -17.40 -9.11
N LEU A 51 -7.12 -16.14 -8.62
CA LEU A 51 -6.75 -14.93 -9.37
C LEU A 51 -7.55 -14.73 -10.68
N ASP A 52 -8.63 -15.43 -10.85
CA ASP A 52 -9.48 -15.40 -12.03
C ASP A 52 -10.75 -14.60 -11.76
N PRO A 53 -11.12 -13.63 -12.62
CA PRO A 53 -12.32 -12.82 -12.41
C PRO A 53 -13.63 -13.62 -12.50
N ASN A 54 -13.71 -14.63 -13.40
CA ASN A 54 -14.88 -15.47 -13.53
C ASN A 54 -15.07 -16.36 -12.29
N LYS A 55 -13.95 -16.92 -11.79
CA LYS A 55 -13.97 -17.73 -10.58
C LYS A 55 -14.35 -16.89 -9.34
N SER A 56 -13.91 -15.65 -9.31
CA SER A 56 -14.27 -14.69 -8.26
C SER A 56 -15.76 -14.37 -8.30
N LEU A 57 -16.31 -14.12 -9.48
CA LEU A 57 -17.74 -13.90 -9.70
C LEU A 57 -18.57 -15.13 -9.28
N GLU A 58 -18.23 -16.31 -9.77
CA GLU A 58 -18.88 -17.57 -9.44
C GLU A 58 -18.92 -17.80 -7.91
N SER A 59 -17.78 -17.64 -7.26
CA SER A 59 -17.64 -17.78 -5.81
C SER A 59 -18.49 -16.76 -5.03
N ALA A 60 -18.55 -15.52 -5.50
CA ALA A 60 -19.37 -14.47 -4.90
C ALA A 60 -20.87 -14.77 -5.05
N LEU A 61 -21.32 -15.19 -6.24
CA LEU A 61 -22.71 -15.56 -6.50
C LEU A 61 -23.15 -16.77 -5.65
N GLU A 62 -22.30 -17.79 -5.54
CA GLU A 62 -22.59 -18.95 -4.69
C GLU A 62 -22.81 -18.54 -3.24
N LEU A 63 -21.95 -17.66 -2.70
CA LEU A 63 -22.08 -17.19 -1.32
C LEU A 63 -23.25 -16.23 -1.13
N LYS A 64 -23.54 -15.37 -2.12
CA LYS A 64 -24.75 -14.52 -2.13
C LYS A 64 -26.02 -15.36 -2.03
N ASN A 65 -26.10 -16.47 -2.78
CA ASN A 65 -27.24 -17.39 -2.73
C ASN A 65 -27.43 -18.04 -1.34
N LYS A 66 -26.38 -18.06 -0.51
CA LYS A 66 -26.44 -18.47 0.91
C LYS A 66 -26.76 -17.31 1.87
N GLY A 67 -27.17 -16.16 1.33
CA GLY A 67 -27.55 -14.95 2.08
C GLY A 67 -26.39 -14.09 2.55
N ILE A 68 -25.18 -14.30 2.03
CA ILE A 68 -24.00 -13.48 2.37
C ILE A 68 -24.02 -12.19 1.54
N LYS A 69 -23.95 -11.05 2.24
CA LYS A 69 -23.98 -9.70 1.63
C LYS A 69 -22.68 -8.90 1.81
N ILE A 70 -21.83 -9.34 2.70
CA ILE A 70 -20.55 -8.67 3.00
C ILE A 70 -19.41 -9.61 2.66
N PHE A 71 -18.45 -9.12 1.88
CA PHE A 71 -17.30 -9.87 1.45
C PHE A 71 -16.00 -9.17 1.84
N ILE A 72 -15.00 -9.93 2.27
CA ILE A 72 -13.61 -9.49 2.40
C ILE A 72 -12.83 -10.09 1.24
N GLY A 73 -12.08 -9.24 0.53
CA GLY A 73 -11.43 -9.61 -0.74
C GLY A 73 -12.29 -9.26 -1.95
N PRO A 74 -11.86 -9.66 -3.15
CA PRO A 74 -10.54 -10.21 -3.49
C PRO A 74 -9.37 -9.28 -3.18
N ILE A 75 -8.13 -9.84 -3.26
CA ILE A 75 -6.90 -9.09 -2.99
C ILE A 75 -6.46 -8.31 -4.22
N PHE A 76 -6.46 -8.98 -5.37
CA PHE A 76 -5.92 -8.47 -6.61
C PHE A 76 -6.99 -7.81 -7.47
N PHE A 77 -6.63 -6.67 -8.07
CA PHE A 77 -7.53 -5.90 -8.92
C PHE A 77 -8.16 -6.72 -10.06
N LYS A 78 -7.36 -7.59 -10.70
CA LYS A 78 -7.86 -8.46 -11.79
C LYS A 78 -9.06 -9.30 -11.36
N SER A 79 -9.10 -9.77 -10.13
CA SER A 79 -10.19 -10.58 -9.58
C SER A 79 -11.46 -9.79 -9.27
N LEU A 80 -11.45 -8.45 -9.44
CA LEU A 80 -12.59 -7.58 -9.17
C LEU A 80 -13.45 -7.29 -10.40
N LEU A 81 -12.94 -7.58 -11.61
CA LEU A 81 -13.45 -7.01 -12.87
C LEU A 81 -14.95 -7.22 -13.13
N TYR A 82 -15.56 -8.30 -12.62
CA TYR A 82 -16.97 -8.63 -12.86
C TYR A 82 -17.83 -8.60 -11.59
N LEU A 83 -17.29 -8.08 -10.48
CA LEU A 83 -18.01 -8.10 -9.21
C LEU A 83 -19.17 -7.10 -9.13
N ASP A 84 -19.23 -6.12 -10.03
CA ASP A 84 -20.38 -5.22 -10.19
C ASP A 84 -21.65 -5.93 -10.68
N GLU A 85 -21.54 -7.14 -11.25
CA GLU A 85 -22.66 -8.00 -11.61
C GLU A 85 -23.35 -8.63 -10.37
N VAL A 86 -22.68 -8.61 -9.21
CA VAL A 86 -23.25 -9.13 -7.96
C VAL A 86 -23.95 -8.00 -7.21
N GLU A 87 -25.23 -7.82 -7.46
CA GLU A 87 -26.04 -6.76 -6.84
C GLU A 87 -26.27 -6.99 -5.34
N ASP A 88 -26.63 -5.94 -4.60
CA ASP A 88 -26.99 -5.96 -3.17
C ASP A 88 -25.94 -6.55 -2.22
N VAL A 89 -24.66 -6.43 -2.59
CA VAL A 89 -23.52 -6.87 -1.78
C VAL A 89 -22.44 -5.80 -1.74
N ILE A 90 -21.57 -5.88 -0.74
CA ILE A 90 -20.40 -5.00 -0.59
C ILE A 90 -19.14 -5.87 -0.50
N PHE A 91 -18.11 -5.50 -1.27
CA PHE A 91 -16.79 -6.10 -1.24
C PHE A 91 -15.79 -5.15 -0.57
N LEU A 92 -15.22 -5.55 0.54
CA LEU A 92 -14.07 -4.89 1.17
C LEU A 92 -12.79 -5.50 0.58
N SER A 93 -12.39 -4.99 -0.58
CA SER A 93 -11.22 -5.53 -1.28
C SER A 93 -9.92 -5.10 -0.62
N LEU A 94 -8.97 -6.01 -0.53
CA LEU A 94 -7.62 -5.75 -0.03
C LEU A 94 -6.70 -5.16 -1.12
N THR A 95 -7.25 -4.80 -2.29
CA THR A 95 -6.51 -4.13 -3.35
C THR A 95 -5.99 -2.77 -2.90
N ASN A 96 -4.82 -2.40 -3.39
CA ASN A 96 -4.24 -1.06 -3.21
C ASN A 96 -4.75 -0.04 -4.26
N LYS A 97 -5.47 -0.49 -5.30
CA LYS A 97 -6.05 0.38 -6.33
C LYS A 97 -7.25 1.16 -5.76
N THR A 98 -7.38 2.42 -6.17
CA THR A 98 -8.47 3.32 -5.74
C THR A 98 -9.28 3.90 -6.90
N THR A 99 -8.89 3.56 -8.14
CA THR A 99 -9.58 3.99 -9.37
C THR A 99 -10.06 2.79 -10.16
N ASP A 100 -11.06 2.98 -10.98
CA ASP A 100 -11.64 1.95 -11.86
C ASP A 100 -12.12 0.70 -11.11
N LEU A 101 -12.61 0.91 -9.89
CA LEU A 101 -13.20 -0.15 -9.08
C LEU A 101 -14.68 -0.33 -9.43
N PRO A 102 -15.22 -1.58 -9.38
CA PRO A 102 -16.65 -1.82 -9.42
C PRO A 102 -17.39 -1.02 -8.34
N LYS A 103 -18.65 -0.65 -8.62
CA LYS A 103 -19.44 0.26 -7.76
C LYS A 103 -19.66 -0.24 -6.33
N ASN A 104 -19.71 -1.57 -6.16
CA ASN A 104 -19.93 -2.27 -4.90
C ASN A 104 -18.61 -2.70 -4.22
N VAL A 105 -17.46 -2.22 -4.70
CA VAL A 105 -16.12 -2.52 -4.15
C VAL A 105 -15.55 -1.30 -3.43
N ILE A 106 -15.18 -1.51 -2.18
CA ILE A 106 -14.44 -0.54 -1.35
C ILE A 106 -13.01 -1.03 -1.19
N SER A 107 -12.03 -0.22 -1.60
CA SER A 107 -10.62 -0.53 -1.38
C SER A 107 -10.26 -0.33 0.09
N SER A 108 -9.81 -1.40 0.75
CA SER A 108 -9.32 -1.40 2.14
C SER A 108 -7.80 -1.63 2.21
N GLY A 109 -7.14 -1.84 1.06
CA GLY A 109 -5.70 -2.04 1.01
C GLY A 109 -4.91 -0.75 1.26
N VAL A 110 -3.63 -0.93 1.58
CA VAL A 110 -2.69 0.19 1.71
C VAL A 110 -2.40 0.76 0.33
N ASN A 111 -2.91 1.96 0.05
CA ASN A 111 -2.75 2.66 -1.22
C ASN A 111 -1.79 3.85 -1.13
N SER A 112 -1.43 4.43 -2.27
CA SER A 112 -0.49 5.55 -2.34
C SER A 112 -0.93 6.76 -1.51
N LEU A 113 -2.24 7.04 -1.42
CA LEU A 113 -2.74 8.16 -0.63
C LEU A 113 -2.58 7.92 0.87
N SER A 114 -2.87 6.71 1.35
CA SER A 114 -2.70 6.35 2.77
C SER A 114 -1.23 6.40 3.17
N GLN A 115 -0.32 5.94 2.30
CA GLN A 115 1.13 6.02 2.53
C GLN A 115 1.61 7.47 2.60
N VAL A 116 1.22 8.33 1.65
CA VAL A 116 1.59 9.75 1.65
C VAL A 116 1.02 10.49 2.87
N ASN A 117 -0.19 10.14 3.30
CA ASN A 117 -0.78 10.70 4.53
C ASN A 117 0.00 10.27 5.80
N ALA A 118 0.48 9.03 5.86
CA ALA A 118 1.34 8.56 6.94
C ALA A 118 2.67 9.33 6.96
N ILE A 119 3.31 9.52 5.81
CA ILE A 119 4.52 10.34 5.66
C ILE A 119 4.24 11.79 6.10
N LYS A 120 3.13 12.39 5.68
CA LYS A 120 2.73 13.75 6.10
C LYS A 120 2.58 13.86 7.61
N LYS A 121 1.97 12.85 8.25
CA LYS A 121 1.84 12.81 9.71
C LYS A 121 3.22 12.73 10.39
N PHE A 122 4.12 11.88 9.88
CA PHE A 122 5.49 11.76 10.38
C PHE A 122 6.27 13.08 10.27
N ILE A 123 6.22 13.74 9.11
CA ILE A 123 6.86 15.05 8.87
C ILE A 123 6.37 16.08 9.90
N LYS A 124 5.05 16.12 10.13
CA LYS A 124 4.45 17.05 11.10
C LYS A 124 4.87 16.74 12.54
N LEU A 125 4.88 15.48 12.94
CA LEU A 125 5.23 15.06 14.30
C LEU A 125 6.70 15.34 14.64
N ASN A 126 7.59 15.28 13.63
CA ASN A 126 9.03 15.48 13.82
C ASN A 126 9.50 16.88 13.39
N ASP A 127 8.58 17.81 13.15
CA ASP A 127 8.87 19.20 12.73
C ASP A 127 9.85 19.32 11.54
N ILE A 128 9.74 18.42 10.57
CA ILE A 128 10.61 18.39 9.39
C ILE A 128 10.24 19.56 8.47
N LYS A 129 11.16 20.48 8.27
CA LYS A 129 10.93 21.72 7.49
C LYS A 129 11.14 21.54 5.98
N LYS A 130 12.05 20.68 5.57
CA LYS A 130 12.39 20.48 4.16
C LYS A 130 12.25 19.01 3.78
N THR A 131 11.49 18.74 2.74
CA THR A 131 11.23 17.38 2.25
C THR A 131 11.50 17.31 0.76
N ILE A 132 12.26 16.33 0.33
CA ILE A 132 12.47 15.99 -1.08
C ILE A 132 11.73 14.69 -1.36
N PHE A 133 10.96 14.66 -2.43
CA PHE A 133 10.23 13.48 -2.85
C PHE A 133 10.87 12.89 -4.10
N LEU A 134 11.31 11.65 -4.00
CA LEU A 134 11.88 10.86 -5.09
C LEU A 134 10.86 9.84 -5.57
N THR A 135 10.51 9.86 -6.85
CA THR A 135 9.57 8.92 -7.45
C THR A 135 10.26 8.19 -8.59
N PRO A 136 10.23 6.85 -8.66
CA PRO A 136 10.76 6.13 -9.80
C PRO A 136 9.94 6.41 -11.07
N ASP A 137 10.60 6.39 -12.22
CA ASP A 137 9.93 6.52 -13.52
C ASP A 137 9.31 5.20 -13.96
N LEU A 138 8.18 4.88 -13.33
CA LEU A 138 7.39 3.68 -13.55
C LEU A 138 5.91 4.05 -13.69
N ASP A 139 5.09 3.15 -14.20
CA ASP A 139 3.67 3.39 -14.49
C ASP A 139 2.88 3.96 -13.30
N TYR A 140 3.19 3.48 -12.09
CA TYR A 140 2.50 3.95 -10.88
C TYR A 140 2.88 5.38 -10.41
N LYS A 141 3.84 6.07 -11.09
CA LYS A 141 4.17 7.47 -10.75
C LYS A 141 2.98 8.41 -10.85
N ILE A 142 2.03 8.11 -11.73
CA ILE A 142 0.80 8.90 -11.90
C ILE A 142 -0.05 8.83 -10.63
N GLU A 143 -0.21 7.63 -10.08
CA GLU A 143 -0.96 7.40 -8.84
C GLU A 143 -0.31 8.08 -7.65
N ILE A 144 1.03 7.95 -7.51
CA ILE A 144 1.79 8.64 -6.47
C ILE A 144 1.65 10.17 -6.59
N THR A 145 1.75 10.71 -7.80
CA THR A 145 1.60 12.16 -8.04
C THR A 145 0.20 12.65 -7.65
N LYS A 146 -0.84 11.87 -7.97
CA LYS A 146 -2.21 12.13 -7.55
C LYS A 146 -2.36 12.11 -6.02
N ALA A 147 -1.78 11.10 -5.37
CA ALA A 147 -1.78 10.97 -3.92
C ALA A 147 -1.09 12.15 -3.21
N ILE A 148 0.07 12.58 -3.71
CA ILE A 148 0.79 13.76 -3.20
C ILE A 148 -0.11 15.01 -3.27
N ARG A 149 -0.78 15.22 -4.41
CA ARG A 149 -1.69 16.36 -4.58
C ARG A 149 -2.89 16.29 -3.65
N GLN A 150 -3.54 15.14 -3.54
CA GLN A 150 -4.71 14.93 -2.68
C GLN A 150 -4.39 15.06 -1.19
N SER A 151 -3.23 14.58 -0.75
CA SER A 151 -2.79 14.67 0.64
C SER A 151 -2.47 16.10 1.08
N LYS A 152 -2.23 17.04 0.13
CA LYS A 152 -1.75 18.40 0.41
C LYS A 152 -0.47 18.41 1.26
N ILE A 153 0.40 17.43 1.07
CA ILE A 153 1.71 17.38 1.74
C ILE A 153 2.62 18.49 1.19
N LYS A 154 3.30 19.20 2.08
CA LYS A 154 4.28 20.24 1.68
C LYS A 154 5.58 19.55 1.27
N ILE A 155 5.97 19.70 0.02
CA ILE A 155 7.19 19.12 -0.55
C ILE A 155 8.04 20.27 -1.10
N SER A 156 9.31 20.33 -0.70
CA SER A 156 10.25 21.36 -1.16
C SER A 156 10.69 21.14 -2.60
N LYS A 157 11.00 19.89 -2.95
CA LYS A 157 11.42 19.50 -4.31
C LYS A 157 10.90 18.10 -4.64
N LYS A 158 10.60 17.88 -5.92
CA LYS A 158 10.23 16.57 -6.48
C LYS A 158 11.21 16.19 -7.57
N TYR A 159 11.62 14.95 -7.58
CA TYR A 159 12.47 14.38 -8.62
C TYR A 159 11.89 13.04 -9.08
N ILE A 160 11.97 12.81 -10.38
CA ILE A 160 11.69 11.52 -10.99
C ILE A 160 13.05 10.90 -11.30
N TYR A 161 13.29 9.66 -10.87
CA TYR A 161 14.55 8.99 -11.09
C TYR A 161 14.39 7.76 -11.98
N ASP A 162 15.44 7.48 -12.76
CA ASP A 162 15.56 6.26 -13.55
C ASP A 162 15.89 5.08 -12.62
N THR A 163 15.22 3.96 -12.80
CA THR A 163 15.45 2.75 -11.99
C THR A 163 16.70 1.97 -12.39
N LYS A 164 17.37 2.34 -13.49
CA LYS A 164 18.66 1.74 -13.86
C LYS A 164 19.75 2.16 -12.86
N PRO A 165 20.45 1.21 -12.21
CA PRO A 165 21.38 1.51 -11.11
C PRO A 165 22.46 2.56 -11.46
N THR A 166 22.99 2.51 -12.68
CA THR A 166 24.03 3.44 -13.16
C THR A 166 23.54 4.89 -13.23
N ASN A 167 22.31 5.08 -13.71
CA ASN A 167 21.70 6.40 -13.83
C ASN A 167 21.23 6.91 -12.46
N LEU A 168 20.68 6.02 -11.62
CA LEU A 168 20.20 6.35 -10.29
C LEU A 168 21.29 6.94 -9.41
N THR A 169 22.49 6.32 -9.36
CA THR A 169 23.60 6.82 -8.56
C THR A 169 23.96 8.25 -8.95
N LYS A 170 24.12 8.51 -10.26
CA LYS A 170 24.43 9.85 -10.76
C LYS A 170 23.34 10.87 -10.41
N GLN A 171 22.07 10.51 -10.59
CA GLN A 171 20.96 11.39 -10.25
C GLN A 171 20.91 11.71 -8.75
N ILE A 172 21.17 10.74 -7.88
CA ILE A 172 21.22 10.97 -6.43
C ILE A 172 22.38 11.90 -6.06
N GLU A 173 23.56 11.71 -6.66
CA GLU A 173 24.70 12.59 -6.46
C GLU A 173 24.38 14.03 -6.85
N ASP A 174 23.72 14.23 -8.01
CA ASP A 174 23.34 15.55 -8.51
C ASP A 174 22.25 16.20 -7.62
N ILE A 175 21.22 15.45 -7.23
CA ILE A 175 20.12 15.93 -6.37
C ILE A 175 20.62 16.36 -4.99
N THR A 176 21.56 15.60 -4.44
CA THR A 176 22.12 15.83 -3.10
C THR A 176 23.31 16.78 -3.09
N ASN A 177 23.77 17.21 -4.26
CA ASN A 177 25.03 17.96 -4.43
C ASN A 177 26.22 17.24 -3.76
N TYR A 178 26.24 15.90 -3.82
CA TYR A 178 27.19 15.06 -3.09
C TYR A 178 28.63 15.44 -3.36
N LYS A 179 29.01 15.68 -4.63
CA LYS A 179 30.37 16.06 -5.01
C LYS A 179 30.81 17.36 -4.37
N ILE A 180 29.93 18.38 -4.39
CA ILE A 180 30.22 19.70 -3.78
C ILE A 180 30.36 19.55 -2.27
N ARG A 181 29.47 18.81 -1.63
CA ARG A 181 29.52 18.59 -0.17
C ARG A 181 30.77 17.82 0.24
N LYS A 182 31.17 16.81 -0.54
CA LYS A 182 32.39 16.05 -0.31
C LYS A 182 33.61 16.93 -0.43
N GLN A 183 33.67 17.81 -1.44
CA GLN A 183 34.77 18.77 -1.63
C GLN A 183 34.84 19.75 -0.47
N ASN A 184 33.70 20.37 -0.10
CA ASN A 184 33.67 21.32 1.02
C ASN A 184 34.12 20.69 2.34
N LEU A 185 33.75 19.43 2.61
CA LEU A 185 34.20 18.70 3.80
C LEU A 185 35.71 18.45 3.75
N ALA A 186 36.27 18.09 2.59
CA ALA A 186 37.69 17.90 2.43
C ALA A 186 38.49 19.21 2.65
N ASP A 187 37.97 20.32 2.12
CA ASP A 187 38.56 21.65 2.30
C ASP A 187 38.50 22.11 3.75
N GLU A 188 37.43 21.82 4.46
CA GLU A 188 37.27 22.12 5.90
C GLU A 188 38.27 21.30 6.74
N ILE A 189 38.43 20.00 6.46
CA ILE A 189 39.42 19.15 7.13
C ILE A 189 40.85 19.68 6.91
N LEU A 190 41.16 20.13 5.68
CA LEU A 190 42.48 20.70 5.38
C LEU A 190 42.71 22.00 6.14
N ARG A 191 41.73 22.88 6.26
CA ARG A 191 41.81 24.13 7.04
C ARG A 191 42.06 23.86 8.51
N VAL A 192 41.33 22.93 9.13
CA VAL A 192 41.51 22.56 10.54
C VAL A 192 42.93 22.01 10.77
N LYS A 193 43.37 21.07 9.91
CA LYS A 193 44.72 20.53 10.02
C LYS A 193 45.83 21.61 9.90
N LYS A 194 45.60 22.63 9.07
CA LYS A 194 46.58 23.73 8.90
C LYS A 194 46.60 24.61 10.12
N SER A 195 45.45 24.96 10.71
CA SER A 195 45.39 25.75 11.94
C SER A 195 46.02 25.02 13.13
N ASP A 196 45.80 23.70 13.27
CA ASP A 196 46.46 22.89 14.32
C ASP A 196 47.98 22.79 14.21
N LEU A 197 48.54 23.04 13.04
CA LEU A 197 49.99 23.09 12.81
C LEU A 197 50.56 24.48 13.14
N GLU A 198 49.80 25.55 12.80
CA GLU A 198 50.21 26.93 13.10
C GLU A 198 50.15 27.25 14.60
N ASP A 199 49.24 26.60 15.37
CA ASP A 199 49.20 26.75 16.83
C ASP A 199 50.28 25.99 17.62
N LYS A 200 51.14 25.23 16.93
CA LYS A 200 52.24 24.44 17.54
C LYS A 200 53.64 24.97 17.26
N GLU A 201 53.76 26.04 16.51
CA GLU A 201 54.99 26.83 16.31
C GLU A 201 55.00 28.06 17.23
#